data_f14804691a3886b346b06e529ce07575
#
_entry.id   f14804691a3886b346b06e529ce07575
#
_cell.length_a   1.000
_cell.length_b   1.000
_cell.length_c   1.000
_cell.angle_alpha   90.00
_cell.angle_beta   90.00
_cell.angle_gamma   90.00
#
_symmetry.space_group_name_H-M   'P 1'
#
loop_
_entity.id
_entity.type
_entity.pdbx_description
1 polymer ?
#
loop_
_entity_poly.entity_id
_entity_poly.type
_entity_poly.pdbx_seq_one_letter_code
_entity_poly.pdbx_strand_id
1 'polypeptide(L)'
;MRKLFVLLAAGMLAAGLLATTGSAAGGTAKAGACASQPGKMGRFSGIVSAQAISGPLCTADPTSPLGASPPLVWHGGPVMGTDPNVPITITPIYWEPPGYTNPGDYRNIINQYLADVAAASGTTSNVYSTATEYYGSNGPLAQNFIHYNIVRGAPIRDNNPLPKGQGCSVGKLDTSGIYADGSGYTACLDDAQITAEIQNVITGSGLPSDYNHEYVMLTPKHVASCFFAGSTANKKNVCTIDHYPSAGYCAYHTMFGPNSPVSGTVYANLPYPIYHSPVGFTCGTDAGGHGTIESPNNNGSASSMDADVELSPLSHEIMESITDPNTFNGWFDAIGNENGDDCAYVFGNGTWTDVGGTPGRFYNQTINGDHYITQEEFSNADWFHTNGAGGCVRSESAVTPAT
;
A
#
# COMPACT_ATOMS: atom_id res chain seq x y z
N MET A 1 33.95 -51.86 -63.07
CA MET A 1 34.96 -52.33 -62.12
C MET A 1 35.92 -51.19 -61.81
N ARG A 2 36.25 -51.04 -60.53
CA ARG A 2 37.10 -50.00 -59.90
C ARG A 2 36.39 -48.68 -59.59
N LYS A 3 36.06 -48.56 -58.27
CA LYS A 3 35.56 -47.37 -57.56
C LYS A 3 36.76 -46.40 -57.39
N LEU A 4 36.53 -45.15 -57.69
CA LEU A 4 37.44 -44.07 -57.30
C LEU A 4 36.73 -43.21 -56.22
N PHE A 5 37.27 -43.23 -55.01
CA PHE A 5 36.89 -42.34 -53.96
C PHE A 5 37.59 -41.00 -54.13
N VAL A 6 36.82 -39.93 -54.16
CA VAL A 6 37.36 -38.56 -54.03
C VAL A 6 37.00 -38.06 -52.68
N LEU A 7 38.01 -37.89 -51.82
CA LEU A 7 37.84 -37.16 -50.56
C LEU A 7 37.80 -35.65 -50.83
N LEU A 8 36.73 -35.02 -50.55
CA LEU A 8 36.70 -33.56 -50.41
C LEU A 8 36.89 -33.20 -48.97
N ALA A 9 37.98 -32.54 -48.61
CA ALA A 9 38.22 -31.91 -47.32
C ALA A 9 37.46 -30.58 -47.26
N ALA A 10 36.48 -30.52 -46.46
CA ALA A 10 35.78 -29.26 -46.10
C ALA A 10 36.52 -28.58 -44.97
N GLY A 11 37.18 -27.49 -45.26
CA GLY A 11 37.79 -26.61 -44.27
C GLY A 11 36.70 -25.86 -43.51
N MET A 12 36.57 -26.12 -42.23
CA MET A 12 35.75 -25.30 -41.34
C MET A 12 36.54 -24.03 -40.99
N LEU A 13 36.09 -22.90 -41.52
CA LEU A 13 36.43 -21.59 -40.99
C LEU A 13 35.63 -21.41 -39.72
N ALA A 14 36.26 -21.55 -38.57
CA ALA A 14 35.68 -21.13 -37.30
C ALA A 14 35.74 -19.62 -37.21
N ALA A 15 34.62 -18.95 -37.53
CA ALA A 15 34.43 -17.57 -37.20
C ALA A 15 34.15 -17.49 -35.69
N GLY A 16 35.18 -17.13 -34.93
CA GLY A 16 35.04 -16.82 -33.52
C GLY A 16 34.18 -15.58 -33.33
N LEU A 17 32.90 -15.77 -32.99
CA LEU A 17 32.14 -14.74 -32.36
C LEU A 17 32.73 -14.52 -30.97
N LEU A 18 33.51 -13.47 -30.82
CA LEU A 18 33.80 -12.87 -29.53
C LEU A 18 32.47 -12.29 -29.02
N ALA A 19 31.74 -13.09 -28.29
CA ALA A 19 30.71 -12.57 -27.41
C ALA A 19 31.41 -11.71 -26.35
N THR A 20 31.46 -10.42 -26.59
CA THR A 20 31.70 -9.46 -25.50
C THR A 20 30.55 -9.64 -24.52
N THR A 21 30.82 -10.43 -23.50
CA THR A 21 30.04 -10.35 -22.27
C THR A 21 30.24 -8.96 -21.74
N GLY A 22 29.38 -8.04 -22.16
CA GLY A 22 29.14 -6.83 -21.42
C GLY A 22 28.71 -7.32 -20.04
N SER A 23 29.62 -7.30 -19.07
CA SER A 23 29.28 -7.22 -17.68
C SER A 23 28.44 -5.98 -17.58
N ALA A 24 27.12 -6.11 -17.65
CA ALA A 24 26.27 -5.18 -16.95
C ALA A 24 26.85 -5.20 -15.55
N ALA A 25 27.49 -4.12 -15.17
CA ALA A 25 27.76 -3.83 -13.77
C ALA A 25 26.38 -3.82 -13.14
N GLY A 26 25.98 -4.98 -12.65
CA GLY A 26 24.91 -5.11 -11.71
C GLY A 26 25.35 -4.30 -10.51
N GLY A 27 25.07 -3.01 -10.54
CA GLY A 27 24.89 -2.27 -9.33
C GLY A 27 23.90 -3.13 -8.56
N THR A 28 24.35 -3.76 -7.49
CA THR A 28 23.47 -4.27 -6.48
C THR A 28 22.73 -3.04 -5.97
N ALA A 29 21.62 -2.70 -6.62
CA ALA A 29 20.61 -1.89 -6.02
C ALA A 29 20.38 -2.59 -4.69
N LYS A 30 20.83 -1.99 -3.60
CA LYS A 30 20.44 -2.43 -2.28
C LYS A 30 18.93 -2.28 -2.32
N ALA A 31 18.23 -3.41 -2.50
CA ALA A 31 16.80 -3.48 -2.47
C ALA A 31 16.36 -2.55 -1.35
N GLY A 32 15.62 -1.53 -1.70
CA GLY A 32 15.19 -0.53 -0.76
C GLY A 32 14.52 -1.26 0.37
N ALA A 33 15.16 -1.25 1.55
CA ALA A 33 14.65 -1.90 2.74
C ALA A 33 13.36 -1.23 3.23
N CYS A 34 12.66 -0.52 2.37
CA CYS A 34 11.73 0.50 2.73
C CYS A 34 10.29 0.14 2.41
N ALA A 35 10.03 -0.45 1.29
CA ALA A 35 8.68 -0.73 0.87
C ALA A 35 8.30 -2.21 1.05
N SER A 36 9.18 -3.13 0.81
CA SER A 36 8.90 -4.55 1.03
C SER A 36 10.08 -5.28 1.62
N GLN A 37 9.95 -5.81 2.83
CA GLN A 37 10.95 -6.66 3.45
C GLN A 37 10.58 -8.11 3.26
N PRO A 38 11.29 -8.89 2.41
CA PRO A 38 11.12 -10.33 2.39
C PRO A 38 11.57 -10.90 3.74
N GLY A 39 10.62 -11.19 4.61
CA GLY A 39 10.87 -11.93 5.83
C GLY A 39 10.91 -13.43 5.55
N LYS A 40 11.35 -14.24 6.54
CA LYS A 40 11.23 -15.70 6.47
C LYS A 40 9.78 -16.19 6.38
N MET A 41 8.83 -15.34 6.61
CA MET A 41 7.38 -15.62 6.67
C MET A 41 6.62 -14.98 5.48
N GLY A 42 7.32 -14.36 4.54
CA GLY A 42 6.71 -13.68 3.42
C GLY A 42 7.18 -12.24 3.26
N ARG A 43 6.64 -11.58 2.26
CA ARG A 43 6.86 -10.18 1.94
C ARG A 43 5.99 -9.31 2.89
N PHE A 44 6.51 -8.19 3.35
CA PHE A 44 5.69 -7.15 3.96
C PHE A 44 5.06 -6.33 2.83
N SER A 45 3.76 -6.19 2.86
CA SER A 45 2.99 -5.39 1.92
C SER A 45 2.41 -4.21 2.67
N GLY A 46 2.95 -3.05 2.42
CA GLY A 46 2.46 -1.84 3.06
C GLY A 46 3.43 -0.67 3.05
N ILE A 47 2.88 0.50 3.22
CA ILE A 47 3.63 1.75 3.18
C ILE A 47 4.41 2.01 4.47
N VAL A 48 5.72 2.16 4.36
CA VAL A 48 6.60 2.56 5.45
C VAL A 48 6.61 4.09 5.62
N SER A 49 6.97 4.57 6.82
CA SER A 49 7.04 6.00 7.06
C SER A 49 8.10 6.71 6.21
N ALA A 50 7.87 7.98 5.88
CA ALA A 50 8.81 8.79 5.10
C ALA A 50 10.20 8.89 5.76
N GLN A 51 10.31 8.86 7.09
CA GLN A 51 11.61 8.79 7.78
C GLN A 51 12.31 7.45 7.61
N ALA A 52 11.54 6.38 7.57
CA ALA A 52 12.10 5.06 7.31
C ALA A 52 12.73 5.01 5.91
N ILE A 53 12.12 5.65 4.94
CA ILE A 53 12.60 5.81 3.57
C ILE A 53 13.87 6.67 3.53
N SER A 54 13.94 7.77 4.27
CA SER A 54 15.08 8.69 4.30
C SER A 54 16.18 8.32 5.29
N GLY A 55 15.98 7.29 6.09
CA GLY A 55 16.91 6.83 7.10
C GLY A 55 18.13 6.08 6.53
N PRO A 56 19.15 5.80 7.36
CA PRO A 56 20.38 5.13 6.91
C PRO A 56 20.15 3.68 6.42
N LEU A 57 18.96 3.13 6.62
CA LEU A 57 18.57 1.82 6.12
C LEU A 57 17.97 1.90 4.71
N CYS A 58 17.53 3.06 4.32
CA CYS A 58 16.97 3.40 3.03
C CYS A 58 17.88 4.42 2.36
N THR A 59 19.01 4.00 1.86
CA THR A 59 19.72 4.84 0.90
C THR A 59 18.92 4.80 -0.40
N ALA A 60 17.87 5.62 -0.48
CA ALA A 60 17.27 5.95 -1.75
C ALA A 60 18.39 6.43 -2.68
N ASP A 61 18.46 5.86 -3.86
CA ASP A 61 19.21 6.48 -4.94
C ASP A 61 18.55 7.87 -5.13
N PRO A 62 19.26 8.97 -4.87
CA PRO A 62 18.67 10.31 -4.99
C PRO A 62 18.26 10.65 -6.43
N THR A 63 18.52 9.79 -7.39
CA THR A 63 18.16 9.93 -8.80
C THR A 63 16.98 9.03 -9.19
N SER A 64 16.50 8.20 -8.26
CA SER A 64 15.37 7.32 -8.48
C SER A 64 14.21 7.77 -7.60
N PRO A 65 13.01 7.97 -8.12
CA PRO A 65 11.82 8.00 -7.30
C PRO A 65 11.82 6.73 -6.43
N LEU A 66 11.33 6.83 -5.23
CA LEU A 66 11.15 5.67 -4.37
C LEU A 66 10.39 4.60 -5.15
N GLY A 67 10.98 3.42 -5.28
CA GLY A 67 10.33 2.34 -6.02
C GLY A 67 10.76 2.12 -7.48
N ALA A 68 11.87 2.65 -7.93
CA ALA A 68 12.28 2.50 -9.34
C ALA A 68 12.77 1.09 -9.72
N SER A 69 11.91 0.11 -9.63
CA SER A 69 12.12 -1.19 -10.28
C SER A 69 10.90 -1.65 -11.08
N PRO A 70 10.16 -0.73 -11.75
CA PRO A 70 9.03 -1.11 -12.58
C PRO A 70 9.52 -1.85 -13.85
N PRO A 71 8.61 -2.50 -14.60
CA PRO A 71 7.18 -2.50 -14.38
C PRO A 71 6.71 -3.51 -13.32
N LEU A 72 5.46 -3.38 -12.88
CA LEU A 72 4.82 -4.45 -12.14
C LEU A 72 4.62 -5.67 -13.04
N VAL A 73 4.87 -6.85 -12.49
CA VAL A 73 4.76 -8.12 -13.20
C VAL A 73 3.73 -8.99 -12.49
N TRP A 74 2.85 -9.63 -13.26
CA TRP A 74 1.89 -10.56 -12.68
C TRP A 74 2.57 -11.87 -12.26
N HIS A 75 2.49 -12.21 -10.99
CA HIS A 75 3.07 -13.41 -10.40
C HIS A 75 2.06 -14.56 -10.24
N GLY A 76 0.96 -14.48 -10.99
CA GLY A 76 -0.13 -15.45 -10.91
C GLY A 76 -1.14 -15.10 -9.82
N GLY A 77 -2.19 -15.90 -9.72
CA GLY A 77 -3.21 -15.77 -8.70
C GLY A 77 -4.36 -14.82 -9.04
N PRO A 78 -5.32 -14.74 -8.13
CA PRO A 78 -6.47 -13.86 -8.26
C PRO A 78 -6.15 -12.44 -7.84
N VAL A 79 -6.95 -11.50 -8.35
CA VAL A 79 -7.02 -10.11 -7.92
C VAL A 79 -8.46 -9.80 -7.51
N MET A 80 -8.74 -8.63 -6.93
CA MET A 80 -10.12 -8.23 -6.63
C MET A 80 -10.83 -7.66 -7.87
N GLY A 81 -12.16 -7.70 -7.87
CA GLY A 81 -12.98 -6.92 -8.82
C GLY A 81 -12.96 -7.38 -10.28
N THR A 82 -12.69 -8.65 -10.58
CA THR A 82 -12.68 -9.17 -11.95
C THR A 82 -14.07 -9.47 -12.52
N ASP A 83 -15.10 -9.51 -11.69
CA ASP A 83 -16.49 -9.63 -12.14
C ASP A 83 -17.15 -8.23 -12.15
N PRO A 84 -17.55 -7.71 -13.33
CA PRO A 84 -18.15 -6.38 -13.43
C PRO A 84 -19.50 -6.25 -12.68
N ASN A 85 -20.14 -7.37 -12.35
CA ASN A 85 -21.42 -7.39 -11.65
C ASN A 85 -21.29 -7.52 -10.13
N VAL A 86 -20.09 -7.80 -9.64
CA VAL A 86 -19.81 -7.96 -8.21
C VAL A 86 -18.86 -6.85 -7.77
N PRO A 87 -19.33 -5.88 -6.98
CA PRO A 87 -18.48 -4.78 -6.54
C PRO A 87 -17.43 -5.27 -5.54
N ILE A 88 -16.32 -4.55 -5.49
CA ILE A 88 -15.38 -4.60 -4.38
C ILE A 88 -15.99 -3.82 -3.22
N THR A 89 -16.19 -4.48 -2.09
CA THR A 89 -16.76 -3.86 -0.89
C THR A 89 -15.67 -3.53 0.12
N ILE A 90 -15.45 -2.25 0.39
CA ILE A 90 -14.48 -1.78 1.37
C ILE A 90 -15.22 -1.43 2.66
N THR A 91 -14.97 -2.18 3.74
CA THR A 91 -15.66 -2.02 5.01
C THR A 91 -14.72 -1.49 6.09
N PRO A 92 -14.86 -0.22 6.51
CA PRO A 92 -14.05 0.31 7.60
C PRO A 92 -14.55 -0.21 8.96
N ILE A 93 -13.61 -0.70 9.77
CA ILE A 93 -13.81 -1.16 11.13
C ILE A 93 -13.05 -0.22 12.05
N TYR A 94 -13.75 0.61 12.81
CA TYR A 94 -13.17 1.48 13.83
C TYR A 94 -13.12 0.71 15.14
N TRP A 95 -11.96 0.21 15.50
CA TRP A 95 -11.79 -0.47 16.77
C TRP A 95 -11.72 0.56 17.91
N GLU A 96 -12.71 0.54 18.78
CA GLU A 96 -12.87 1.49 19.89
C GLU A 96 -13.06 0.76 21.22
N PRO A 97 -12.02 0.02 21.68
CA PRO A 97 -12.11 -0.70 22.94
C PRO A 97 -12.31 0.24 24.13
N PRO A 98 -12.81 -0.24 25.29
CA PRO A 98 -13.01 0.59 26.45
C PRO A 98 -11.78 1.43 26.82
N GLY A 99 -11.95 2.76 26.86
CA GLY A 99 -10.88 3.73 27.12
C GLY A 99 -10.19 4.28 25.87
N TYR A 100 -10.54 3.82 24.68
CA TYR A 100 -10.01 4.29 23.40
C TYR A 100 -11.14 4.76 22.49
N THR A 101 -10.85 5.71 21.63
CA THR A 101 -11.83 6.20 20.64
C THR A 101 -11.13 6.66 19.37
N ASN A 102 -11.80 6.47 18.24
CA ASN A 102 -11.51 7.21 17.03
C ASN A 102 -12.40 8.47 17.01
N PRO A 103 -11.83 9.68 16.90
CA PRO A 103 -12.61 10.91 16.91
C PRO A 103 -13.67 10.95 15.81
N GLY A 104 -14.77 11.69 16.06
CA GLY A 104 -15.88 11.78 15.12
C GLY A 104 -15.48 12.35 13.77
N ASP A 105 -14.67 13.41 13.75
CA ASP A 105 -14.20 14.03 12.51
C ASP A 105 -13.36 13.06 11.69
N TYR A 106 -12.44 12.34 12.34
CA TYR A 106 -11.62 11.32 11.72
C TYR A 106 -12.49 10.26 11.01
N ARG A 107 -13.46 9.70 11.70
CA ARG A 107 -14.37 8.71 11.10
C ARG A 107 -15.20 9.30 9.96
N ASN A 108 -15.69 10.52 10.12
CA ASN A 108 -16.56 11.15 9.14
C ASN A 108 -15.80 11.40 7.82
N ILE A 109 -14.57 11.90 7.88
CA ILE A 109 -13.75 12.19 6.71
C ILE A 109 -13.39 10.90 5.97
N ILE A 110 -12.97 9.86 6.69
CA ILE A 110 -12.66 8.55 6.08
C ILE A 110 -13.93 7.94 5.45
N ASN A 111 -15.06 8.01 6.15
CA ASN A 111 -16.32 7.50 5.60
C ASN A 111 -16.78 8.27 4.36
N GLN A 112 -16.57 9.60 4.34
CA GLN A 112 -16.87 10.42 3.17
C GLN A 112 -15.97 10.06 2.00
N TYR A 113 -14.65 9.95 2.24
CA TYR A 113 -13.69 9.53 1.22
C TYR A 113 -14.10 8.21 0.55
N LEU A 114 -14.36 7.18 1.35
CA LEU A 114 -14.80 5.88 0.82
C LEU A 114 -16.15 5.95 0.09
N ALA A 115 -17.05 6.83 0.51
CA ALA A 115 -18.31 7.05 -0.20
C ALA A 115 -18.10 7.74 -1.56
N ASP A 116 -17.17 8.69 -1.62
CA ASP A 116 -16.83 9.40 -2.85
C ASP A 116 -16.09 8.52 -3.84
N VAL A 117 -15.17 7.68 -3.36
CA VAL A 117 -14.53 6.63 -4.15
C VAL A 117 -15.58 5.68 -4.75
N ALA A 118 -16.55 5.27 -3.95
CA ALA A 118 -17.65 4.43 -4.41
C ALA A 118 -18.52 5.13 -5.46
N ALA A 119 -18.88 6.40 -5.21
CA ALA A 119 -19.67 7.20 -6.16
C ALA A 119 -18.95 7.49 -7.48
N ALA A 120 -17.63 7.53 -7.46
CA ALA A 120 -16.78 7.73 -8.64
C ALA A 120 -16.46 6.44 -9.39
N SER A 121 -17.00 5.28 -8.97
CA SER A 121 -16.78 3.98 -9.64
C SER A 121 -17.08 4.05 -11.13
N GLY A 122 -16.22 3.43 -11.93
CA GLY A 122 -16.31 3.42 -13.39
C GLY A 122 -15.84 4.70 -14.07
N THR A 123 -15.40 5.71 -13.35
CA THR A 123 -14.76 6.89 -13.94
C THR A 123 -13.25 6.66 -14.10
N THR A 124 -12.61 7.53 -14.90
CA THR A 124 -11.15 7.54 -15.12
C THR A 124 -10.48 8.75 -14.45
N SER A 125 -11.11 9.36 -13.44
CA SER A 125 -10.74 10.67 -12.94
C SER A 125 -9.99 10.67 -11.60
N ASN A 126 -9.67 9.50 -11.06
CA ASN A 126 -8.96 9.36 -9.80
C ASN A 126 -8.01 8.14 -9.83
N VAL A 127 -7.19 7.98 -8.80
CA VAL A 127 -6.14 6.96 -8.73
C VAL A 127 -6.65 5.53 -8.89
N TYR A 128 -7.86 5.22 -8.43
CA TYR A 128 -8.42 3.86 -8.51
C TYR A 128 -8.68 3.40 -9.94
N SER A 129 -8.77 4.32 -10.89
CA SER A 129 -8.92 3.96 -12.30
C SER A 129 -7.69 3.24 -12.86
N THR A 130 -6.51 3.43 -12.28
CA THR A 130 -5.29 2.73 -12.71
C THR A 130 -5.37 1.21 -12.51
N ALA A 131 -6.20 0.75 -11.55
CA ALA A 131 -6.41 -0.68 -11.32
C ALA A 131 -6.95 -1.40 -12.56
N THR A 132 -7.64 -0.71 -13.46
CA THR A 132 -8.33 -1.31 -14.61
C THR A 132 -7.38 -1.85 -15.68
N GLU A 133 -6.11 -1.55 -15.62
CA GLU A 133 -5.11 -2.12 -16.53
C GLU A 133 -4.55 -3.47 -16.05
N TYR A 134 -4.80 -3.83 -14.80
CA TYR A 134 -4.34 -5.07 -14.19
C TYR A 134 -5.39 -6.18 -14.29
N TYR A 135 -4.95 -7.43 -14.22
CA TYR A 135 -5.82 -8.60 -14.36
C TYR A 135 -5.41 -9.73 -13.43
N GLY A 136 -6.29 -10.72 -13.25
CA GLY A 136 -6.03 -11.89 -12.43
C GLY A 136 -6.52 -13.19 -13.06
N SER A 137 -6.32 -14.30 -12.35
CA SER A 137 -6.73 -15.64 -12.80
C SER A 137 -8.16 -16.02 -12.41
N ASN A 138 -8.84 -15.19 -11.65
CA ASN A 138 -10.13 -15.50 -11.02
C ASN A 138 -11.33 -15.09 -11.90
N GLY A 139 -11.53 -15.80 -12.97
CA GLY A 139 -12.71 -15.58 -13.79
C GLY A 139 -12.75 -16.50 -15.00
N PRO A 140 -13.81 -16.43 -15.82
CA PRO A 140 -14.05 -17.35 -16.92
C PRO A 140 -13.12 -17.16 -18.11
N LEU A 141 -12.35 -16.07 -18.17
CA LEU A 141 -11.42 -15.75 -19.25
C LEU A 141 -9.98 -15.76 -18.74
N ALA A 142 -9.06 -16.05 -19.63
CA ALA A 142 -7.62 -16.11 -19.30
C ALA A 142 -7.03 -14.76 -18.85
N GLN A 143 -7.70 -13.66 -19.16
CA GLN A 143 -7.37 -12.32 -18.69
C GLN A 143 -8.65 -11.66 -18.19
N ASN A 144 -8.77 -11.55 -16.88
CA ASN A 144 -9.87 -10.85 -16.24
C ASN A 144 -9.33 -9.55 -15.69
N PHE A 145 -9.59 -8.50 -16.40
CA PHE A 145 -9.24 -7.16 -15.95
C PHE A 145 -10.06 -6.76 -14.74
N ILE A 146 -9.43 -5.99 -13.88
CA ILE A 146 -10.09 -5.38 -12.73
C ILE A 146 -11.08 -4.33 -13.24
N HIS A 147 -12.24 -4.29 -12.65
CA HIS A 147 -13.24 -3.25 -12.87
C HIS A 147 -13.21 -2.29 -11.69
N TYR A 148 -13.07 -1.00 -11.95
CA TYR A 148 -13.27 0.02 -10.93
C TYR A 148 -14.77 0.06 -10.58
N ASN A 149 -15.18 -0.85 -9.72
CA ASN A 149 -16.54 -1.00 -9.20
C ASN A 149 -16.45 -1.20 -7.68
N ILE A 150 -16.30 -0.10 -6.95
CA ILE A 150 -16.13 -0.10 -5.51
C ILE A 150 -17.43 0.36 -4.84
N VAL A 151 -17.78 -0.28 -3.75
CA VAL A 151 -18.82 0.17 -2.84
C VAL A 151 -18.27 0.27 -1.42
N ARG A 152 -18.72 1.26 -0.69
CA ARG A 152 -18.40 1.36 0.73
C ARG A 152 -19.34 0.45 1.53
N GLY A 153 -18.78 -0.51 2.25
CA GLY A 153 -19.49 -1.27 3.27
C GLY A 153 -20.01 -0.37 4.41
N ALA A 154 -20.97 -0.86 5.16
CA ALA A 154 -21.45 -0.13 6.34
C ALA A 154 -20.30 0.00 7.37
N PRO A 155 -19.97 1.23 7.80
CA PRO A 155 -18.91 1.42 8.80
C PRO A 155 -19.27 0.73 10.12
N ILE A 156 -18.30 0.00 10.68
CA ILE A 156 -18.47 -0.75 11.92
C ILE A 156 -17.72 -0.03 13.05
N ARG A 157 -18.38 0.18 14.16
CA ARG A 157 -17.73 0.57 15.42
C ARG A 157 -17.62 -0.67 16.29
N ASP A 158 -16.40 -1.15 16.41
CA ASP A 158 -16.08 -2.30 17.22
C ASP A 158 -15.66 -1.85 18.63
N ASN A 159 -16.42 -2.23 19.63
CA ASN A 159 -16.16 -1.90 21.03
C ASN A 159 -15.59 -3.10 21.82
N ASN A 160 -15.15 -4.14 21.14
CA ASN A 160 -14.54 -5.27 21.81
C ASN A 160 -13.25 -4.84 22.54
N PRO A 161 -12.98 -5.36 23.73
CA PRO A 161 -11.78 -4.98 24.47
C PRO A 161 -10.51 -5.43 23.74
N LEU A 162 -9.42 -4.69 23.94
CA LEU A 162 -8.11 -5.15 23.50
C LEU A 162 -7.79 -6.53 24.07
N PRO A 163 -7.01 -7.34 23.33
CA PRO A 163 -6.54 -8.64 23.81
C PRO A 163 -5.80 -8.52 25.15
N LYS A 164 -5.88 -9.53 25.97
CA LYS A 164 -5.11 -9.56 27.21
C LYS A 164 -3.63 -9.73 26.91
N GLY A 165 -2.84 -8.76 27.28
CA GLY A 165 -1.39 -8.75 27.07
C GLY A 165 -0.97 -8.02 25.80
N GLN A 166 0.31 -7.67 25.76
CA GLN A 166 0.92 -7.02 24.60
C GLN A 166 1.24 -8.06 23.52
N GLY A 167 0.82 -7.79 22.30
CA GLY A 167 1.15 -8.61 21.13
C GLY A 167 2.56 -8.37 20.61
N CYS A 168 3.14 -7.21 20.93
CA CYS A 168 4.43 -6.81 20.45
C CYS A 168 5.50 -6.88 21.54
N SER A 169 6.67 -7.46 21.26
CA SER A 169 7.84 -7.40 22.16
C SER A 169 8.73 -6.20 21.83
N VAL A 170 8.17 -5.04 21.84
CA VAL A 170 8.86 -3.77 21.47
C VAL A 170 9.41 -3.03 22.69
N GLY A 171 10.07 -3.69 23.60
CA GLY A 171 10.67 -3.02 24.75
C GLY A 171 9.67 -2.19 25.56
N LYS A 172 10.09 -1.08 26.10
CA LYS A 172 9.17 -0.10 26.70
C LYS A 172 8.46 0.61 25.58
N LEU A 173 7.13 0.53 25.59
CA LEU A 173 6.31 1.42 24.77
C LEU A 173 6.75 2.86 25.05
N ASP A 174 7.11 3.59 24.01
CA ASP A 174 7.63 4.93 24.21
C ASP A 174 6.53 5.82 24.76
N THR A 175 6.81 6.39 25.93
CA THR A 175 5.95 7.39 26.56
C THR A 175 6.40 8.81 26.25
N SER A 176 7.49 8.98 25.48
CA SER A 176 8.24 10.22 25.48
C SER A 176 8.04 11.12 24.27
N GLY A 177 7.11 10.83 23.35
CA GLY A 177 7.11 11.85 22.35
C GLY A 177 6.32 11.76 21.08
N ILE A 178 5.62 10.70 20.80
CA ILE A 178 4.83 10.63 19.57
C ILE A 178 3.60 11.53 19.68
N TYR A 179 2.99 11.58 20.85
CA TYR A 179 1.89 12.50 21.11
C TYR A 179 2.41 13.80 21.72
N ALA A 180 1.89 14.94 21.25
CA ALA A 180 2.30 16.26 21.76
C ALA A 180 2.06 16.43 23.28
N ASP A 181 1.20 15.62 23.87
CA ASP A 181 0.92 15.57 25.31
C ASP A 181 1.87 14.61 26.07
N GLY A 182 2.82 13.98 25.37
CA GLY A 182 3.77 13.03 25.94
C GLY A 182 3.18 11.69 26.37
N SER A 183 1.95 11.38 25.98
CA SER A 183 1.25 10.17 26.43
C SER A 183 1.73 8.89 25.74
N GLY A 184 2.28 8.98 24.54
CA GLY A 184 2.84 7.86 23.79
C GLY A 184 1.85 6.72 23.52
N TYR A 185 2.37 5.57 23.14
CA TYR A 185 1.58 4.34 22.98
C TYR A 185 1.34 3.67 24.33
N THR A 186 0.15 3.14 24.53
CA THR A 186 -0.27 2.46 25.75
C THR A 186 -0.58 0.97 25.51
N ALA A 187 -0.75 0.59 24.26
CA ALA A 187 -0.92 -0.80 23.84
C ALA A 187 -0.15 -1.08 22.55
N CYS A 188 0.22 -2.35 22.33
CA CYS A 188 0.84 -2.82 21.10
C CYS A 188 0.22 -4.15 20.69
N LEU A 189 -0.28 -4.22 19.47
CA LEU A 189 -0.90 -5.40 18.87
C LEU A 189 0.07 -6.08 17.91
N ASP A 190 0.01 -7.39 17.82
CA ASP A 190 0.58 -8.10 16.68
C ASP A 190 -0.48 -8.38 15.62
N ASP A 191 -0.04 -8.78 14.45
CA ASP A 191 -0.92 -9.09 13.34
C ASP A 191 -1.93 -10.21 13.66
N ALA A 192 -1.53 -11.20 14.44
CA ALA A 192 -2.43 -12.27 14.87
C ALA A 192 -3.58 -11.75 15.75
N GLN A 193 -3.34 -10.74 16.57
CA GLN A 193 -4.38 -10.10 17.38
C GLN A 193 -5.32 -9.25 16.52
N ILE A 194 -4.79 -8.56 15.52
CA ILE A 194 -5.56 -7.76 14.58
C ILE A 194 -6.48 -8.65 13.74
N THR A 195 -5.92 -9.71 13.13
CA THR A 195 -6.69 -10.65 12.32
C THR A 195 -7.74 -11.42 13.13
N ALA A 196 -7.43 -11.77 14.39
CA ALA A 196 -8.40 -12.38 15.28
C ALA A 196 -9.60 -11.46 15.55
N GLU A 197 -9.36 -10.15 15.75
CA GLU A 197 -10.45 -9.20 15.95
C GLU A 197 -11.25 -8.97 14.68
N ILE A 198 -10.61 -8.82 13.52
CA ILE A 198 -11.32 -8.75 12.24
C ILE A 198 -12.22 -9.99 12.07
N GLN A 199 -11.71 -11.18 12.36
CA GLN A 199 -12.50 -12.42 12.30
C GLN A 199 -13.69 -12.42 13.27
N ASN A 200 -13.52 -11.88 14.47
CA ASN A 200 -14.61 -11.75 15.45
C ASN A 200 -15.71 -10.83 14.91
N VAL A 201 -15.33 -9.68 14.35
CA VAL A 201 -16.28 -8.71 13.76
C VAL A 201 -17.01 -9.32 12.57
N ILE A 202 -16.31 -9.97 11.66
CA ILE A 202 -16.90 -10.63 10.49
C ILE A 202 -17.91 -11.69 10.93
N THR A 203 -17.49 -12.57 11.84
CA THR A 203 -18.35 -13.66 12.33
C THR A 203 -19.56 -13.13 13.10
N GLY A 204 -19.34 -12.17 13.99
CA GLY A 204 -20.40 -11.56 14.82
C GLY A 204 -21.42 -10.77 14.00
N SER A 205 -21.01 -10.22 12.87
CA SER A 205 -21.87 -9.43 11.97
C SER A 205 -22.39 -10.22 10.77
N GLY A 206 -22.00 -11.47 10.60
CA GLY A 206 -22.39 -12.31 9.47
C GLY A 206 -21.91 -11.79 8.11
N LEU A 207 -20.71 -11.21 8.08
CA LEU A 207 -20.13 -10.63 6.88
C LEU A 207 -19.41 -11.67 6.04
N PRO A 208 -19.26 -11.45 4.72
CA PRO A 208 -18.58 -12.38 3.81
C PRO A 208 -17.07 -12.49 4.10
N SER A 209 -16.48 -13.60 3.66
CA SER A 209 -15.03 -13.80 3.59
C SER A 209 -14.71 -14.28 2.18
N ASP A 210 -14.34 -13.36 1.31
CA ASP A 210 -13.93 -13.61 -0.07
C ASP A 210 -13.12 -12.41 -0.59
N TYR A 211 -12.57 -12.52 -1.79
CA TYR A 211 -11.74 -11.46 -2.38
C TYR A 211 -12.53 -10.28 -2.96
N ASN A 212 -13.85 -10.22 -2.81
CA ASN A 212 -14.61 -9.02 -3.14
C ASN A 212 -14.90 -8.15 -1.92
N HIS A 213 -14.43 -8.57 -0.73
CA HIS A 213 -14.62 -7.85 0.53
C HIS A 213 -13.28 -7.60 1.21
N GLU A 214 -12.94 -6.34 1.36
CA GLU A 214 -11.80 -5.88 2.15
C GLU A 214 -12.28 -5.26 3.45
N TYR A 215 -11.63 -5.62 4.55
CA TYR A 215 -11.90 -5.11 5.89
C TYR A 215 -10.75 -4.23 6.33
N VAL A 216 -11.02 -2.94 6.47
CA VAL A 216 -10.03 -1.94 6.86
C VAL A 216 -10.10 -1.73 8.37
N MET A 217 -9.13 -2.27 9.10
CA MET A 217 -9.03 -2.11 10.55
C MET A 217 -8.34 -0.78 10.88
N LEU A 218 -9.11 0.14 11.43
CA LEU A 218 -8.64 1.45 11.91
C LEU A 218 -8.47 1.38 13.43
N THR A 219 -7.23 1.24 13.88
CA THR A 219 -6.94 1.18 15.33
C THR A 219 -6.98 2.58 15.95
N PRO A 220 -7.29 2.72 17.24
CA PRO A 220 -7.45 4.03 17.87
C PRO A 220 -6.10 4.65 18.23
N LYS A 221 -6.12 5.93 18.62
CA LYS A 221 -4.95 6.61 19.21
C LYS A 221 -4.33 5.77 20.31
N HIS A 222 -3.02 5.88 20.47
CA HIS A 222 -2.22 5.22 21.51
C HIS A 222 -2.10 3.70 21.39
N VAL A 223 -2.56 3.11 20.29
CA VAL A 223 -2.37 1.69 19.97
C VAL A 223 -1.35 1.57 18.86
N ALA A 224 -0.23 0.94 19.17
CA ALA A 224 0.79 0.57 18.20
C ALA A 224 0.54 -0.84 17.65
N SER A 225 1.15 -1.18 16.55
CA SER A 225 1.10 -2.54 16.03
C SER A 225 2.40 -2.95 15.33
N CYS A 226 2.60 -4.28 15.22
CA CYS A 226 3.72 -4.90 14.52
C CYS A 226 3.23 -6.00 13.61
N PHE A 227 3.64 -6.00 12.34
CA PHE A 227 3.32 -7.07 11.41
C PHE A 227 4.07 -8.37 11.73
N PHE A 228 5.38 -8.28 11.99
CA PHE A 228 6.20 -9.41 12.40
C PHE A 228 6.56 -9.30 13.87
N ALA A 229 5.61 -9.51 14.78
CA ALA A 229 5.85 -9.47 16.20
C ALA A 229 6.39 -10.81 16.73
N GLY A 230 7.19 -10.74 17.78
CA GLY A 230 7.56 -11.90 18.61
C GLY A 230 8.82 -12.66 18.23
N SER A 231 9.56 -12.28 17.21
CA SER A 231 10.85 -12.89 16.90
C SER A 231 12.02 -12.04 17.41
N THR A 232 12.41 -12.25 18.66
CA THR A 232 13.67 -11.69 19.20
C THR A 232 14.91 -12.18 18.44
N ALA A 233 14.81 -13.27 17.70
CA ALA A 233 15.89 -13.83 16.90
C ALA A 233 16.03 -13.16 15.52
N ASN A 234 14.96 -12.57 14.99
CA ASN A 234 14.98 -11.79 13.77
C ASN A 234 14.70 -10.33 14.13
N LYS A 235 15.71 -9.50 14.15
CA LYS A 235 15.64 -8.05 14.34
C LYS A 235 14.88 -7.32 13.22
N LYS A 236 13.84 -7.90 12.68
CA LYS A 236 13.07 -7.48 11.53
C LYS A 236 11.58 -7.35 11.87
N ASN A 237 11.27 -6.92 13.08
CA ASN A 237 9.90 -6.51 13.37
C ASN A 237 9.60 -5.24 12.58
N VAL A 238 8.56 -5.24 11.81
CA VAL A 238 8.03 -4.05 11.15
C VAL A 238 6.89 -3.55 12.01
N CYS A 239 7.07 -2.40 12.62
CA CYS A 239 6.14 -1.86 13.62
C CYS A 239 5.86 -0.37 13.35
N THR A 240 4.74 0.11 13.88
CA THR A 240 4.42 1.55 13.89
C THR A 240 5.32 2.37 14.82
N ILE A 241 6.06 1.71 15.70
CA ILE A 241 6.91 2.36 16.68
C ILE A 241 8.31 2.57 16.12
N ASP A 242 8.77 3.81 16.21
CA ASP A 242 9.99 4.38 15.64
C ASP A 242 11.32 3.82 16.21
N HIS A 243 11.27 2.93 17.20
CA HIS A 243 12.45 2.41 17.88
C HIS A 243 13.07 1.18 17.26
N TYR A 244 12.48 0.66 16.20
CA TYR A 244 13.05 -0.46 15.50
C TYR A 244 13.94 0.02 14.37
N PRO A 245 15.19 -0.46 14.31
CA PRO A 245 16.11 -0.10 13.22
C PRO A 245 15.62 -0.57 11.84
N SER A 246 14.44 -1.18 11.75
CA SER A 246 13.87 -1.74 10.53
C SER A 246 12.64 -0.99 10.01
N ALA A 247 12.41 0.24 10.45
CA ALA A 247 11.39 1.13 9.94
C ALA A 247 10.00 1.02 10.60
N GLY A 248 9.41 2.18 10.89
CA GLY A 248 8.00 2.30 11.16
C GLY A 248 7.20 2.19 9.87
N TYR A 249 6.01 1.63 9.93
CA TYR A 249 5.07 1.63 8.83
C TYR A 249 3.84 2.49 9.14
N CYS A 250 3.14 2.90 8.09
CA CYS A 250 1.91 3.67 8.18
C CYS A 250 0.68 2.78 8.07
N ALA A 251 0.73 1.80 7.19
CA ALA A 251 -0.30 0.81 6.98
C ALA A 251 0.30 -0.45 6.39
N TYR A 252 -0.49 -1.51 6.31
CA TYR A 252 -0.22 -2.68 5.51
C TYR A 252 -1.52 -3.41 5.17
N HIS A 253 -1.52 -4.15 4.08
CA HIS A 253 -2.58 -5.07 3.74
C HIS A 253 -2.06 -6.51 3.65
N THR A 254 -2.94 -7.47 3.69
CA THR A 254 -2.73 -8.87 3.33
C THR A 254 -4.05 -9.63 3.43
N MET A 255 -3.98 -10.95 3.44
CA MET A 255 -5.14 -11.81 3.66
C MET A 255 -4.87 -12.87 4.72
N PHE A 256 -5.93 -13.36 5.34
CA PHE A 256 -5.87 -14.52 6.22
C PHE A 256 -6.92 -15.56 5.86
N GLY A 257 -6.81 -16.75 6.45
CA GLY A 257 -7.68 -17.86 6.12
C GLY A 257 -7.17 -18.66 4.91
N PRO A 258 -8.04 -19.43 4.25
CA PRO A 258 -7.67 -20.17 3.06
C PRO A 258 -7.25 -19.25 1.92
N ASN A 259 -6.15 -19.58 1.24
CA ASN A 259 -5.74 -18.85 0.03
C ASN A 259 -6.69 -19.21 -1.14
N SER A 260 -7.85 -18.57 -1.13
CA SER A 260 -8.92 -18.82 -2.09
C SER A 260 -9.79 -17.58 -2.26
N PRO A 261 -10.10 -17.17 -3.50
CA PRO A 261 -10.94 -16.01 -3.78
C PRO A 261 -12.36 -16.09 -3.17
N VAL A 262 -12.80 -17.29 -2.83
CA VAL A 262 -14.16 -17.53 -2.29
C VAL A 262 -14.19 -17.75 -0.78
N SER A 263 -13.04 -17.70 -0.10
CA SER A 263 -12.96 -17.97 1.33
C SER A 263 -11.78 -17.34 2.06
N GLY A 264 -10.92 -16.62 1.35
CA GLY A 264 -9.88 -15.80 1.96
C GLY A 264 -10.44 -14.46 2.41
N THR A 265 -9.93 -13.90 3.49
CA THR A 265 -10.33 -12.59 3.99
C THR A 265 -9.23 -11.58 3.72
N VAL A 266 -9.49 -10.64 2.85
CA VAL A 266 -8.58 -9.51 2.55
C VAL A 266 -8.78 -8.43 3.61
N TYR A 267 -7.70 -7.88 4.11
CA TYR A 267 -7.76 -6.80 5.09
C TYR A 267 -6.57 -5.84 4.98
N ALA A 268 -6.81 -4.61 5.43
CA ALA A 268 -5.77 -3.65 5.69
C ALA A 268 -5.76 -3.26 7.17
N ASN A 269 -4.58 -3.01 7.73
CA ASN A 269 -4.41 -2.46 9.07
C ASN A 269 -3.87 -1.04 8.97
N LEU A 270 -4.66 -0.10 9.48
CA LEU A 270 -4.37 1.33 9.49
C LEU A 270 -4.26 1.81 10.95
N PRO A 271 -3.05 1.86 11.49
CA PRO A 271 -2.81 2.44 12.81
C PRO A 271 -3.06 3.94 12.79
N TYR A 272 -3.76 4.46 13.81
CA TYR A 272 -4.10 5.87 13.87
C TYR A 272 -2.87 6.78 13.66
N PRO A 273 -2.82 7.60 12.62
CA PRO A 273 -1.71 8.47 12.33
C PRO A 273 -1.77 9.72 13.22
N ILE A 274 -0.67 10.44 13.29
CA ILE A 274 -0.60 11.72 13.98
C ILE A 274 0.00 12.73 13.04
N TYR A 275 -0.80 13.74 12.71
CA TYR A 275 -0.46 14.76 11.74
C TYR A 275 0.87 15.47 12.05
N HIS A 276 1.12 15.81 13.31
CA HIS A 276 2.38 16.37 13.76
C HIS A 276 2.95 15.56 14.91
N SER A 277 3.77 14.58 14.58
CA SER A 277 4.57 13.93 15.60
C SER A 277 5.83 14.75 15.90
N PRO A 278 6.09 15.10 17.17
CA PRO A 278 7.30 15.82 17.53
C PRO A 278 8.59 15.00 17.33
N VAL A 279 8.49 13.71 17.10
CA VAL A 279 9.63 12.82 16.82
C VAL A 279 9.84 12.56 15.33
N GLY A 280 9.11 13.25 14.48
CA GLY A 280 9.29 13.17 13.02
C GLY A 280 8.73 11.90 12.37
N PHE A 281 7.93 11.12 13.07
CA PHE A 281 7.21 10.01 12.48
C PHE A 281 5.97 10.55 11.76
N THR A 282 6.05 10.70 10.47
CA THR A 282 4.92 11.16 9.67
C THR A 282 4.60 10.15 8.58
N CYS A 283 3.37 9.68 8.60
CA CYS A 283 2.71 9.07 7.46
C CYS A 283 2.10 10.15 6.54
N GLY A 284 2.45 11.38 6.82
CA GLY A 284 1.73 12.55 6.34
C GLY A 284 2.23 13.12 5.05
N THR A 285 1.40 13.97 4.57
CA THR A 285 1.37 14.62 3.28
C THR A 285 2.33 15.81 3.13
N ASP A 286 3.13 16.17 4.14
CA ASP A 286 4.12 17.26 4.03
C ASP A 286 5.34 16.88 3.14
N ALA A 287 5.30 15.70 2.53
CA ALA A 287 6.35 15.24 1.61
C ALA A 287 6.43 16.10 0.33
N GLY A 288 5.43 16.90 0.03
CA GLY A 288 5.40 17.80 -1.13
C GLY A 288 6.28 19.05 -0.99
N GLY A 289 6.85 19.30 0.19
CA GLY A 289 7.70 20.47 0.43
C GLY A 289 6.96 21.79 0.37
N HIS A 290 5.64 21.80 0.51
CA HIS A 290 4.83 23.00 0.50
C HIS A 290 4.92 23.80 1.81
N GLY A 291 5.56 23.24 2.85
CA GLY A 291 5.86 23.91 4.12
C GLY A 291 4.63 24.38 4.90
N THR A 292 3.46 23.88 4.54
CA THR A 292 2.17 24.25 5.10
C THR A 292 1.36 23.00 5.41
N ILE A 293 0.31 23.19 6.16
CA ILE A 293 -0.65 22.15 6.51
C ILE A 293 -1.47 21.79 5.27
N GLU A 294 -1.06 20.73 4.60
CA GLU A 294 -1.76 20.15 3.46
C GLU A 294 -2.91 19.28 3.97
N SER A 295 -3.97 19.91 4.41
CA SER A 295 -5.11 19.21 4.97
C SER A 295 -6.40 19.85 4.44
N PRO A 296 -6.94 19.38 3.29
CA PRO A 296 -8.10 19.99 2.66
C PRO A 296 -9.36 19.91 3.55
N ASN A 297 -9.47 18.91 4.40
CA ASN A 297 -10.60 18.72 5.30
C ASN A 297 -10.38 19.33 6.69
N ASN A 298 -9.31 20.12 6.87
CA ASN A 298 -9.03 20.79 8.14
C ASN A 298 -10.18 21.72 8.56
N ASN A 299 -10.90 21.33 9.59
CA ASN A 299 -11.98 22.11 10.20
C ASN A 299 -11.57 22.81 11.52
N GLY A 300 -10.27 22.80 11.83
CA GLY A 300 -9.69 23.35 13.06
C GLY A 300 -9.49 22.31 14.16
N SER A 301 -9.89 21.05 13.96
CA SER A 301 -9.60 19.95 14.88
C SER A 301 -8.36 19.18 14.46
N ALA A 302 -7.55 18.70 15.40
CA ALA A 302 -6.42 17.84 15.12
C ALA A 302 -6.86 16.55 14.42
N SER A 303 -8.02 16.01 14.78
CA SER A 303 -8.52 14.77 14.22
C SER A 303 -8.99 14.87 12.77
N SER A 304 -9.35 16.06 12.27
CA SER A 304 -9.61 16.25 10.86
C SER A 304 -8.31 16.22 10.04
N MET A 305 -7.23 16.78 10.59
CA MET A 305 -5.91 16.70 9.97
C MET A 305 -5.32 15.29 10.03
N ASP A 306 -5.50 14.60 11.16
CA ASP A 306 -5.10 13.18 11.29
C ASP A 306 -5.82 12.31 10.25
N ALA A 307 -7.10 12.60 9.96
CA ALA A 307 -7.85 11.89 8.92
C ALA A 307 -7.26 12.10 7.53
N ASP A 308 -6.94 13.35 7.16
CA ASP A 308 -6.31 13.60 5.85
C ASP A 308 -4.96 12.88 5.69
N VAL A 309 -4.20 12.75 6.79
CA VAL A 309 -2.98 11.93 6.80
C VAL A 309 -3.27 10.46 6.54
N GLU A 310 -4.37 9.92 7.10
CA GLU A 310 -4.76 8.53 6.93
C GLU A 310 -5.20 8.20 5.50
N LEU A 311 -5.76 9.17 4.78
CA LEU A 311 -6.33 8.91 3.46
C LEU A 311 -5.31 8.44 2.44
N SER A 312 -4.05 8.88 2.52
CA SER A 312 -3.02 8.43 1.59
C SER A 312 -2.59 6.98 1.85
N PRO A 313 -2.26 6.55 3.09
CA PRO A 313 -2.07 5.13 3.40
C PRO A 313 -3.30 4.27 3.09
N LEU A 314 -4.50 4.76 3.38
CA LEU A 314 -5.74 4.04 3.07
C LEU A 314 -5.91 3.81 1.55
N SER A 315 -5.64 4.84 0.74
CA SER A 315 -5.69 4.73 -0.72
C SER A 315 -4.68 3.71 -1.24
N HIS A 316 -3.46 3.79 -0.74
CA HIS A 316 -2.36 2.89 -1.04
C HIS A 316 -2.75 1.42 -0.79
N GLU A 317 -3.17 1.10 0.44
CA GLU A 317 -3.48 -0.28 0.81
C GLU A 317 -4.69 -0.84 0.04
N ILE A 318 -5.70 -0.02 -0.24
CA ILE A 318 -6.83 -0.45 -1.07
C ILE A 318 -6.37 -0.77 -2.50
N MET A 319 -5.52 0.05 -3.10
CA MET A 319 -5.00 -0.22 -4.44
C MET A 319 -4.17 -1.50 -4.48
N GLU A 320 -3.33 -1.70 -3.49
CA GLU A 320 -2.53 -2.92 -3.39
C GLU A 320 -3.40 -4.15 -3.12
N SER A 321 -4.36 -4.06 -2.20
CA SER A 321 -5.34 -5.13 -1.98
C SER A 321 -6.09 -5.52 -3.26
N ILE A 322 -6.42 -4.54 -4.10
CA ILE A 322 -7.11 -4.79 -5.37
C ILE A 322 -6.21 -5.54 -6.35
N THR A 323 -4.95 -5.17 -6.47
CA THR A 323 -4.00 -5.73 -7.45
C THR A 323 -3.21 -6.93 -6.92
N ASP A 324 -3.05 -7.04 -5.60
CA ASP A 324 -2.31 -8.09 -4.89
C ASP A 324 -2.98 -8.44 -3.54
N PRO A 325 -4.18 -9.03 -3.53
CA PRO A 325 -4.86 -9.36 -2.28
C PRO A 325 -4.14 -10.41 -1.42
N ASN A 326 -3.13 -11.04 -1.96
CA ASN A 326 -2.30 -12.03 -1.29
C ASN A 326 -0.83 -11.79 -1.58
N THR A 327 -0.08 -11.40 -0.59
CA THR A 327 1.33 -11.00 -0.65
C THR A 327 2.30 -11.98 -1.34
N PHE A 328 1.84 -13.12 -1.79
CA PHE A 328 2.63 -14.14 -2.49
C PHE A 328 2.33 -14.26 -3.98
N ASN A 329 1.31 -13.59 -4.46
CA ASN A 329 0.92 -13.57 -5.87
C ASN A 329 0.18 -12.26 -6.16
N GLY A 330 -0.17 -12.02 -7.42
CA GLY A 330 -0.73 -10.73 -7.84
C GLY A 330 0.31 -9.89 -8.59
N TRP A 331 0.25 -8.58 -8.46
CA TRP A 331 1.08 -7.65 -9.21
C TRP A 331 2.11 -6.97 -8.32
N PHE A 332 3.38 -7.27 -8.54
CA PHE A 332 4.51 -6.59 -7.91
C PHE A 332 5.74 -6.60 -8.83
N ASP A 333 6.69 -5.73 -8.56
CA ASP A 333 7.91 -5.59 -9.33
C ASP A 333 8.97 -6.64 -8.99
N ALA A 334 10.12 -6.58 -9.66
CA ALA A 334 11.21 -7.55 -9.48
C ALA A 334 11.86 -7.53 -8.07
N ILE A 335 11.67 -6.47 -7.29
CA ILE A 335 12.17 -6.36 -5.93
C ILE A 335 11.08 -6.51 -4.87
N GLY A 336 9.83 -6.68 -5.31
CA GLY A 336 8.68 -6.95 -4.47
C GLY A 336 7.87 -5.73 -4.07
N ASN A 337 8.04 -4.58 -4.74
CA ASN A 337 7.15 -3.44 -4.57
C ASN A 337 5.82 -3.68 -5.27
N GLU A 338 4.75 -3.26 -4.65
CA GLU A 338 3.39 -3.32 -5.17
C GLU A 338 3.01 -2.01 -5.86
N ASN A 339 1.76 -1.87 -6.23
CA ASN A 339 1.27 -0.71 -6.98
C ASN A 339 1.51 0.60 -6.23
N GLY A 340 1.08 0.69 -5.00
CA GLY A 340 1.23 1.86 -4.14
C GLY A 340 2.68 2.13 -3.75
N ASP A 341 3.46 1.07 -3.54
CA ASP A 341 4.88 1.14 -3.15
C ASP A 341 5.73 1.86 -4.20
N ASP A 342 5.52 1.56 -5.49
CA ASP A 342 6.26 2.19 -6.58
C ASP A 342 5.96 3.69 -6.70
N CYS A 343 4.87 4.15 -6.08
CA CYS A 343 4.48 5.57 -6.03
C CYS A 343 4.41 6.13 -4.62
N ALA A 344 5.03 5.46 -3.64
CA ALA A 344 4.99 5.89 -2.26
C ALA A 344 5.46 7.35 -2.09
N TYR A 345 4.61 8.18 -1.49
CA TYR A 345 4.83 9.62 -1.30
C TYR A 345 5.00 10.45 -2.58
N VAL A 346 4.61 9.93 -3.73
CA VAL A 346 4.50 10.72 -4.96
C VAL A 346 3.12 11.33 -5.04
N PHE A 347 3.03 12.64 -4.89
CA PHE A 347 1.76 13.38 -4.89
C PHE A 347 1.55 14.23 -6.16
N GLY A 348 2.45 14.09 -7.13
CA GLY A 348 2.45 14.85 -8.37
C GLY A 348 3.06 16.24 -8.24
N ASN A 349 3.70 16.68 -9.32
CA ASN A 349 4.33 18.00 -9.38
C ASN A 349 3.37 19.03 -9.96
N GLY A 350 3.21 20.18 -9.24
CA GLY A 350 2.56 21.38 -9.78
C GLY A 350 1.05 21.30 -9.94
N THR A 351 0.39 20.41 -9.23
CA THR A 351 -1.07 20.20 -9.33
C THR A 351 -1.81 20.45 -8.02
N TRP A 352 -1.11 20.99 -7.05
CA TRP A 352 -1.69 21.40 -5.80
C TRP A 352 -2.60 22.61 -5.97
N THR A 353 -3.80 22.52 -5.46
CA THR A 353 -4.77 23.61 -5.48
C THR A 353 -5.10 24.02 -4.06
N ASP A 354 -4.91 25.29 -3.74
CA ASP A 354 -5.30 25.86 -2.45
C ASP A 354 -6.83 26.02 -2.41
N VAL A 355 -7.47 25.43 -1.43
CA VAL A 355 -8.90 25.62 -1.13
C VAL A 355 -9.14 26.74 -0.13
N GLY A 356 -8.10 27.50 0.20
CA GLY A 356 -8.14 28.61 1.13
C GLY A 356 -8.09 28.20 2.60
N GLY A 357 -7.98 29.18 3.44
CA GLY A 357 -7.86 29.01 4.89
C GLY A 357 -6.55 29.59 5.42
N THR A 358 -6.39 29.53 6.75
CA THR A 358 -5.14 29.94 7.39
C THR A 358 -4.81 28.91 8.47
N PRO A 359 -3.76 28.11 8.29
CA PRO A 359 -2.91 28.02 7.10
C PRO A 359 -3.67 27.54 5.84
N GLY A 360 -3.05 27.71 4.67
CA GLY A 360 -3.61 27.24 3.41
C GLY A 360 -3.92 25.74 3.44
N ARG A 361 -4.93 25.35 2.71
CA ARG A 361 -5.37 23.96 2.57
C ARG A 361 -5.18 23.54 1.13
N PHE A 362 -4.42 22.47 0.92
CA PHE A 362 -4.06 22.01 -0.40
C PHE A 362 -4.61 20.61 -0.65
N TYR A 363 -4.94 20.33 -1.90
CA TYR A 363 -5.33 19.01 -2.36
C TYR A 363 -4.71 18.71 -3.72
N ASN A 364 -4.58 17.44 -4.03
CA ASN A 364 -4.11 16.96 -5.32
C ASN A 364 -5.14 16.11 -6.07
N GLN A 365 -6.23 15.73 -5.42
CA GLN A 365 -7.31 14.98 -6.04
C GLN A 365 -8.68 15.57 -5.71
N THR A 366 -9.57 15.51 -6.72
CA THR A 366 -11.00 15.76 -6.54
C THR A 366 -11.74 14.47 -6.88
N ILE A 367 -12.40 13.86 -5.91
CA ILE A 367 -13.16 12.64 -6.09
C ILE A 367 -14.62 12.95 -5.76
N ASN A 368 -15.53 12.71 -6.69
CA ASN A 368 -16.95 13.01 -6.57
C ASN A 368 -17.28 14.45 -6.13
N GLY A 369 -16.37 15.39 -6.35
CA GLY A 369 -16.53 16.83 -6.01
C GLY A 369 -15.85 17.24 -4.70
N ASP A 370 -15.45 16.33 -3.84
CA ASP A 370 -14.71 16.62 -2.62
C ASP A 370 -13.19 16.52 -2.83
N HIS A 371 -12.43 17.13 -1.93
CA HIS A 371 -11.00 17.36 -2.09
C HIS A 371 -10.19 16.48 -1.14
N TYR A 372 -9.17 15.82 -1.69
CA TYR A 372 -8.34 14.86 -0.96
C TYR A 372 -6.87 15.00 -1.31
N ILE A 373 -6.02 14.48 -0.42
CA ILE A 373 -4.61 14.25 -0.69
C ILE A 373 -4.37 12.76 -0.61
N THR A 374 -4.03 12.17 -1.75
CA THR A 374 -3.53 10.79 -1.82
C THR A 374 -2.31 10.75 -2.71
N GLN A 375 -1.43 9.79 -2.50
CA GLN A 375 -0.35 9.55 -3.43
C GLN A 375 -0.89 9.17 -4.82
N GLU A 376 -0.03 9.23 -5.81
CA GLU A 376 -0.27 8.65 -7.12
C GLU A 376 -0.16 7.12 -7.04
N GLU A 377 -0.75 6.44 -8.03
CA GLU A 377 -0.67 4.98 -8.12
C GLU A 377 0.04 4.57 -9.41
N PHE A 378 0.68 3.39 -9.39
CA PHE A 378 1.51 2.99 -10.50
C PHE A 378 0.69 2.45 -11.67
N SER A 379 1.01 2.95 -12.88
CA SER A 379 0.46 2.52 -14.15
C SER A 379 1.56 1.92 -15.03
N ASN A 380 1.47 0.63 -15.32
CA ASN A 380 2.32 0.00 -16.29
C ASN A 380 2.16 0.62 -17.68
N ALA A 381 0.93 0.99 -18.05
CA ALA A 381 0.65 1.60 -19.34
C ALA A 381 1.38 2.94 -19.49
N ASP A 382 1.34 3.81 -18.47
CA ASP A 382 2.08 5.07 -18.50
C ASP A 382 3.60 4.85 -18.49
N TRP A 383 4.09 3.89 -17.70
CA TRP A 383 5.49 3.51 -17.68
C TRP A 383 6.00 3.13 -19.07
N PHE A 384 5.30 2.25 -19.78
CA PHE A 384 5.69 1.85 -21.14
C PHE A 384 5.53 2.97 -22.15
N HIS A 385 4.47 3.77 -22.03
CA HIS A 385 4.24 4.93 -22.89
C HIS A 385 5.34 5.98 -22.77
N THR A 386 5.83 6.19 -21.58
CA THR A 386 6.88 7.18 -21.28
C THR A 386 8.31 6.61 -21.39
N ASN A 387 8.46 5.36 -21.83
CA ASN A 387 9.74 4.62 -21.88
C ASN A 387 10.47 4.62 -20.53
N GLY A 388 9.73 4.44 -19.45
CA GLY A 388 10.28 4.35 -18.11
C GLY A 388 10.54 5.69 -17.42
N ALA A 389 10.01 6.79 -17.96
CA ALA A 389 10.16 8.10 -17.34
C ALA A 389 8.92 8.54 -16.49
N GLY A 390 7.84 7.77 -16.56
CA GLY A 390 6.60 7.96 -15.82
C GLY A 390 6.26 6.72 -15.00
N GLY A 391 4.97 6.50 -14.78
CA GLY A 391 4.41 5.35 -14.08
C GLY A 391 3.49 5.79 -12.94
N CYS A 392 3.85 6.79 -12.15
CA CYS A 392 2.98 7.31 -11.11
C CYS A 392 1.99 8.30 -11.70
N VAL A 393 0.69 7.99 -11.55
CA VAL A 393 -0.40 8.79 -12.11
C VAL A 393 -1.54 8.98 -11.09
N ARG A 394 -2.27 10.08 -11.23
CA ARG A 394 -3.44 10.39 -10.38
C ARG A 394 -4.76 9.92 -10.96
N SER A 395 -4.74 9.52 -12.18
CA SER A 395 -5.89 8.97 -12.89
C SER A 395 -5.37 8.18 -14.07
N GLU A 396 -6.13 7.20 -14.52
CA GLU A 396 -5.79 6.55 -15.76
C GLU A 396 -5.73 7.59 -16.89
N SER A 397 -4.58 7.65 -17.55
CA SER A 397 -4.53 8.33 -18.84
C SER A 397 -5.30 7.45 -19.83
N ALA A 398 -5.88 8.04 -20.88
CA ALA A 398 -6.58 7.29 -21.94
C ALA A 398 -5.65 6.35 -22.75
N VAL A 399 -4.64 5.79 -22.11
CA VAL A 399 -3.68 4.86 -22.67
C VAL A 399 -4.28 3.47 -22.56
N THR A 400 -4.36 2.79 -23.68
CA THR A 400 -4.81 1.40 -23.71
C THR A 400 -3.86 0.53 -22.88
N PRO A 401 -4.37 -0.38 -22.03
CA PRO A 401 -3.53 -1.28 -21.25
C PRO A 401 -2.48 -1.95 -22.13
N ALA A 402 -1.26 -2.06 -21.63
CA ALA A 402 -0.22 -2.83 -22.29
C ALA A 402 -0.65 -4.31 -22.26
N THR A 403 -0.92 -4.87 -23.44
CA THR A 403 -1.28 -6.28 -23.62
C THR A 403 -0.07 -7.18 -23.49
#